data_63b345aab987b4396b014946a2693487
#
_entry.id   63b345aab987b4396b014946a2693487
#
_cell.length_a   1.000
_cell.length_b   1.000
_cell.length_c   1.000
_cell.angle_alpha   90.00
_cell.angle_beta   90.00
_cell.angle_gamma   90.00
#
_symmetry.space_group_name_H-M   'P 1'
#
loop_
_entity.id
_entity.type
_entity.pdbx_description
1 polymer ?
#
loop_
_entity_poly.entity_id
_entity_poly.type
_entity_poly.pdbx_seq_one_letter_code
_entity_poly.pdbx_strand_id
1 'polypeptide(L)'
;GQEDGSKPFMLGVGFYRPHQPLWAPKKYHDMYPPESVVLPKVPEGDLDDVSQTAQDLGRYALTSGAHSTTSENGQWRNAVSAYLACISFVDAQLGKVLGALDKSKHANNTMIVLWTDHGWQLGEKDHWGKFTAWERSTRVPLIITPPKNARPIGFKPNKRSHKAVSLLDVYPTVIDMLGLKKRDDLDGHSLMPLLSDPRAEWVHVAMSTVGRGTHTVRHSRWRYTRYFDGTQELYDHKNDPNEWTNLIGDPERANLVRWLSKKIPEDKIYRSEERRVGK
;
A
#
# COMPACT_ATOMS: atom_id res chain seq x y z
N GLY A 1 -18.39 -17.78 22.09
CA GLY A 1 -17.74 -18.67 23.02
C GLY A 1 -17.32 -17.90 24.25
N GLN A 2 -17.53 -18.44 25.43
CA GLN A 2 -17.05 -17.83 26.69
C GLN A 2 -15.52 -17.93 26.67
N GLU A 3 -14.83 -16.77 26.64
CA GLU A 3 -13.39 -16.73 26.84
C GLU A 3 -13.08 -17.07 28.31
N ASP A 4 -12.45 -18.20 28.54
CA ASP A 4 -11.97 -18.55 29.87
C ASP A 4 -10.80 -17.67 30.34
N GLY A 5 -10.34 -16.74 29.53
CA GLY A 5 -9.29 -15.77 29.83
C GLY A 5 -7.89 -16.36 30.02
N SER A 6 -7.73 -17.68 29.93
CA SER A 6 -6.45 -18.38 30.09
C SER A 6 -5.68 -18.50 28.77
N LYS A 7 -6.37 -18.36 27.62
CA LYS A 7 -5.78 -18.50 26.29
C LYS A 7 -5.68 -17.16 25.58
N PRO A 8 -4.61 -16.90 24.83
CA PRO A 8 -4.54 -15.74 23.94
C PRO A 8 -5.60 -15.86 22.84
N PHE A 9 -6.10 -14.73 22.37
CA PHE A 9 -6.99 -14.67 21.21
C PHE A 9 -6.35 -13.91 20.05
N MET A 10 -6.82 -14.18 18.85
CA MET A 10 -6.57 -13.41 17.64
C MET A 10 -7.91 -13.03 17.03
N LEU A 11 -8.09 -11.74 16.75
CA LEU A 11 -9.30 -11.21 16.13
C LEU A 11 -8.95 -10.49 14.84
N GLY A 12 -9.41 -11.01 13.71
CA GLY A 12 -9.37 -10.34 12.41
C GLY A 12 -10.67 -9.55 12.19
N VAL A 13 -10.56 -8.24 11.94
CA VAL A 13 -11.70 -7.38 11.63
C VAL A 13 -11.49 -6.77 10.26
N GLY A 14 -12.33 -7.14 9.29
CA GLY A 14 -12.28 -6.62 7.93
C GLY A 14 -13.34 -5.55 7.68
N PHE A 15 -12.94 -4.44 7.08
CA PHE A 15 -13.82 -3.40 6.58
C PHE A 15 -13.75 -3.37 5.06
N TYR A 16 -14.89 -3.47 4.39
CA TYR A 16 -14.93 -3.48 2.94
C TYR A 16 -14.67 -2.09 2.34
N ARG A 17 -15.08 -1.02 3.02
CA ARG A 17 -14.85 0.36 2.57
C ARG A 17 -13.40 0.79 2.84
N PRO A 18 -12.85 1.68 1.99
CA PRO A 18 -13.47 2.47 0.91
C PRO A 18 -13.52 1.77 -0.46
N HIS A 19 -13.45 0.44 -0.55
CA HIS A 19 -13.61 -0.27 -1.82
C HIS A 19 -14.99 0.01 -2.45
N GLN A 20 -15.06 0.02 -3.77
CA GLN A 20 -16.32 0.17 -4.51
C GLN A 20 -17.31 -0.99 -4.23
N PRO A 21 -18.64 -0.72 -4.33
CA PRO A 21 -19.29 0.55 -4.63
C PRO A 21 -19.13 1.56 -3.47
N LEU A 22 -19.00 2.86 -3.77
CA LEU A 22 -18.69 3.92 -2.80
C LEU A 22 -19.94 4.32 -1.98
N TRP A 23 -20.51 3.38 -1.27
CA TRP A 23 -21.70 3.60 -0.46
C TRP A 23 -21.33 3.80 1.01
N ALA A 24 -21.81 4.90 1.57
CA ALA A 24 -21.75 5.23 2.98
C ALA A 24 -23.09 5.84 3.43
N PRO A 25 -23.43 5.83 4.71
CA PRO A 25 -24.60 6.56 5.21
C PRO A 25 -24.52 8.05 4.86
N LYS A 26 -25.68 8.66 4.53
CA LYS A 26 -25.80 10.05 4.07
C LYS A 26 -24.98 11.05 4.90
N LYS A 27 -24.98 10.93 6.21
CA LYS A 27 -24.22 11.84 7.10
C LYS A 27 -22.73 11.94 6.79
N TYR A 28 -22.11 10.90 6.19
CA TYR A 28 -20.70 10.95 5.79
C TYR A 28 -20.53 11.61 4.43
N HIS A 29 -21.48 11.43 3.52
CA HIS A 29 -21.51 12.18 2.25
C HIS A 29 -21.70 13.68 2.49
N ASP A 30 -22.54 14.07 3.45
CA ASP A 30 -22.77 15.47 3.82
C ASP A 30 -21.51 16.17 4.35
N MET A 31 -20.49 15.41 4.80
CA MET A 31 -19.20 15.97 5.23
C MET A 31 -18.32 16.46 4.06
N TYR A 32 -18.58 16.01 2.85
CA TYR A 32 -17.75 16.23 1.67
C TYR A 32 -18.60 16.69 0.46
N PRO A 33 -19.20 17.89 0.50
CA PRO A 33 -19.90 18.42 -0.68
C PRO A 33 -18.96 18.42 -1.89
N PRO A 34 -19.37 17.94 -3.07
CA PRO A 34 -18.48 17.80 -4.23
C PRO A 34 -17.74 19.07 -4.62
N GLU A 35 -18.38 20.23 -4.45
CA GLU A 35 -17.80 21.56 -4.72
C GLU A 35 -16.64 21.93 -3.79
N SER A 36 -16.59 21.36 -2.58
CA SER A 36 -15.53 21.60 -1.59
C SER A 36 -14.33 20.65 -1.73
N VAL A 37 -14.47 19.61 -2.55
CA VAL A 37 -13.45 18.58 -2.68
C VAL A 37 -12.27 19.07 -3.51
N VAL A 38 -11.06 18.89 -3.01
CA VAL A 38 -9.82 19.12 -3.74
C VAL A 38 -9.51 17.89 -4.58
N LEU A 39 -9.49 18.06 -5.90
CA LEU A 39 -9.11 16.99 -6.82
C LEU A 39 -7.60 16.72 -6.80
N PRO A 40 -7.15 15.50 -7.05
CA PRO A 40 -5.76 15.21 -7.34
C PRO A 40 -5.24 16.08 -8.49
N LYS A 41 -3.95 16.44 -8.41
CA LYS A 41 -3.27 17.11 -9.53
C LYS A 41 -2.88 16.04 -10.55
N VAL A 42 -3.36 16.19 -11.75
CA VAL A 42 -3.00 15.35 -12.92
C VAL A 42 -2.48 16.30 -13.98
N PRO A 43 -1.14 16.39 -14.18
CA PRO A 43 -0.57 17.20 -15.26
C PRO A 43 -1.03 16.69 -16.62
N GLU A 44 -1.18 17.60 -17.57
CA GLU A 44 -1.30 17.21 -18.97
C GLU A 44 -0.03 16.48 -19.41
N GLY A 45 -0.19 15.36 -20.12
CA GLY A 45 0.94 14.53 -20.54
C GLY A 45 1.62 13.72 -19.44
N ASP A 46 0.98 13.50 -18.28
CA ASP A 46 1.56 12.74 -17.15
C ASP A 46 2.02 11.31 -17.53
N LEU A 47 1.54 10.77 -18.64
CA LEU A 47 1.92 9.45 -19.17
C LEU A 47 2.84 9.51 -20.39
N ASP A 48 3.33 10.68 -20.81
CA ASP A 48 4.11 10.80 -22.06
C ASP A 48 5.53 10.23 -21.93
N ASP A 49 6.07 10.15 -20.72
CA ASP A 49 7.42 9.66 -20.44
C ASP A 49 7.46 8.19 -19.97
N VAL A 50 6.32 7.49 -20.04
CA VAL A 50 6.23 6.06 -19.70
C VAL A 50 5.94 5.22 -20.95
N SER A 51 6.22 3.91 -20.85
CA SER A 51 6.00 2.98 -21.96
C SER A 51 4.51 2.79 -22.28
N GLN A 52 4.22 2.32 -23.51
CA GLN A 52 2.86 1.94 -23.90
C GLN A 52 2.26 0.91 -22.94
N THR A 53 3.07 -0.06 -22.50
CA THR A 53 2.62 -1.07 -21.50
C THR A 53 2.20 -0.44 -20.18
N ALA A 54 2.93 0.57 -19.69
CA ALA A 54 2.54 1.30 -18.49
C ALA A 54 1.25 2.10 -18.70
N GLN A 55 1.12 2.77 -19.87
CA GLN A 55 -0.10 3.49 -20.23
C GLN A 55 -1.31 2.57 -20.33
N ASP A 56 -1.18 1.42 -20.97
CA ASP A 56 -2.25 0.44 -21.11
C ASP A 56 -2.67 -0.11 -19.74
N LEU A 57 -1.72 -0.38 -18.86
CA LEU A 57 -1.99 -0.80 -17.50
C LEU A 57 -2.72 0.30 -16.71
N GLY A 58 -2.29 1.56 -16.85
CA GLY A 58 -2.94 2.71 -16.22
C GLY A 58 -4.37 2.93 -16.70
N ARG A 59 -4.64 2.68 -17.99
CA ARG A 59 -5.97 2.83 -18.58
C ARG A 59 -6.86 1.60 -18.45
N TYR A 60 -6.33 0.50 -17.92
CA TYR A 60 -7.05 -0.77 -17.83
C TYR A 60 -8.14 -0.72 -16.76
N ALA A 61 -9.39 -0.77 -17.21
CA ALA A 61 -10.59 -0.64 -16.38
C ALA A 61 -11.07 -1.99 -15.81
N LEU A 62 -10.25 -2.65 -14.98
CA LEU A 62 -10.59 -3.97 -14.43
C LEU A 62 -11.75 -3.94 -13.41
N THR A 63 -11.88 -2.89 -12.63
CA THR A 63 -12.80 -2.89 -11.48
C THR A 63 -13.62 -1.61 -11.32
N SER A 64 -13.21 -0.51 -11.94
CA SER A 64 -13.76 0.82 -11.62
C SER A 64 -14.14 1.67 -12.83
N GLY A 65 -13.87 1.19 -14.01
CA GLY A 65 -13.92 2.02 -15.21
C GLY A 65 -12.66 2.85 -15.41
N ALA A 66 -12.42 3.32 -16.63
CA ALA A 66 -11.33 4.24 -16.90
C ALA A 66 -11.60 5.58 -16.19
N HIS A 67 -10.52 6.28 -15.82
CA HIS A 67 -10.65 7.64 -15.28
C HIS A 67 -11.40 8.57 -16.26
N SER A 68 -11.21 8.39 -17.56
CA SER A 68 -11.95 9.08 -18.62
C SER A 68 -13.47 9.00 -18.43
N THR A 69 -14.01 7.83 -18.08
CA THR A 69 -15.46 7.67 -17.84
C THR A 69 -15.95 8.57 -16.70
N THR A 70 -15.14 8.72 -15.66
CA THR A 70 -15.50 9.58 -14.52
C THR A 70 -15.36 11.07 -14.86
N SER A 71 -14.29 11.47 -15.56
CA SER A 71 -14.00 12.86 -15.91
C SER A 71 -14.90 13.39 -17.04
N GLU A 72 -15.09 12.62 -18.12
CA GLU A 72 -15.91 13.00 -19.28
C GLU A 72 -17.38 13.16 -18.91
N ASN A 73 -17.88 12.39 -17.95
CA ASN A 73 -19.24 12.54 -17.44
C ASN A 73 -19.37 13.58 -16.32
N GLY A 74 -18.34 14.37 -16.04
CA GLY A 74 -18.32 15.37 -14.97
C GLY A 74 -18.46 14.80 -13.56
N GLN A 75 -18.19 13.50 -13.36
CA GLN A 75 -18.41 12.81 -12.08
C GLN A 75 -17.17 12.76 -11.19
N TRP A 76 -16.04 13.30 -11.60
CA TRP A 76 -14.79 13.18 -10.85
C TRP A 76 -14.90 13.71 -9.41
N ARG A 77 -15.45 14.91 -9.21
CA ARG A 77 -15.67 15.47 -7.87
C ARG A 77 -16.62 14.61 -7.03
N ASN A 78 -17.71 14.15 -7.63
CA ASN A 78 -18.67 13.28 -6.97
C ASN A 78 -18.02 11.96 -6.52
N ALA A 79 -17.18 11.36 -7.36
CA ALA A 79 -16.49 10.12 -7.06
C ALA A 79 -15.45 10.29 -5.94
N VAL A 80 -14.65 11.38 -5.95
CA VAL A 80 -13.70 11.69 -4.88
C VAL A 80 -14.44 11.99 -3.56
N SER A 81 -15.52 12.77 -3.61
CA SER A 81 -16.40 13.02 -2.46
C SER A 81 -16.91 11.72 -1.84
N ALA A 82 -17.44 10.82 -2.66
CA ALA A 82 -17.94 9.53 -2.19
C ALA A 82 -16.84 8.65 -1.60
N TYR A 83 -15.63 8.69 -2.15
CA TYR A 83 -14.48 7.98 -1.59
C TYR A 83 -14.10 8.49 -0.19
N LEU A 84 -14.03 9.81 0.00
CA LEU A 84 -13.78 10.45 1.29
C LEU A 84 -14.87 10.12 2.31
N ALA A 85 -16.14 10.11 1.91
CA ALA A 85 -17.26 9.69 2.74
C ALA A 85 -17.10 8.24 3.23
N CYS A 86 -16.66 7.34 2.34
CA CYS A 86 -16.38 5.95 2.70
C CYS A 86 -15.22 5.82 3.69
N ILE A 87 -14.16 6.64 3.57
CA ILE A 87 -13.06 6.69 4.53
C ILE A 87 -13.56 7.11 5.91
N SER A 88 -14.33 8.21 6.00
CA SER A 88 -14.89 8.66 7.29
C SER A 88 -15.87 7.65 7.89
N PHE A 89 -16.59 6.93 7.05
CA PHE A 89 -17.47 5.86 7.51
C PHE A 89 -16.67 4.71 8.15
N VAL A 90 -15.61 4.22 7.48
CA VAL A 90 -14.80 3.12 8.03
C VAL A 90 -14.03 3.54 9.27
N ASP A 91 -13.52 4.78 9.31
CA ASP A 91 -12.86 5.33 10.49
C ASP A 91 -13.79 5.31 11.72
N ALA A 92 -15.05 5.72 11.55
CA ALA A 92 -16.05 5.64 12.61
C ALA A 92 -16.37 4.20 13.05
N GLN A 93 -16.32 3.21 12.15
CA GLN A 93 -16.51 1.81 12.53
C GLN A 93 -15.28 1.27 13.28
N LEU A 94 -14.07 1.60 12.80
CA LEU A 94 -12.82 1.29 13.48
C LEU A 94 -12.82 1.84 14.91
N GLY A 95 -13.25 3.09 15.08
CA GLY A 95 -13.40 3.72 16.41
C GLY A 95 -14.29 2.93 17.38
N LYS A 96 -15.36 2.28 16.89
CA LYS A 96 -16.21 1.41 17.72
C LYS A 96 -15.46 0.15 18.18
N VAL A 97 -14.70 -0.48 17.28
CA VAL A 97 -13.90 -1.68 17.60
C VAL A 97 -12.83 -1.34 18.63
N LEU A 98 -12.06 -0.27 18.39
CA LEU A 98 -11.04 0.18 19.33
C LEU A 98 -11.63 0.60 20.68
N GLY A 99 -12.76 1.31 20.69
CA GLY A 99 -13.46 1.69 21.90
C GLY A 99 -14.01 0.50 22.71
N ALA A 100 -14.37 -0.60 22.04
CA ALA A 100 -14.74 -1.85 22.72
C ALA A 100 -13.50 -2.51 23.35
N LEU A 101 -12.37 -2.54 22.64
CA LEU A 101 -11.11 -3.05 23.17
C LEU A 101 -10.66 -2.24 24.40
N ASP A 102 -10.68 -0.91 24.32
CA ASP A 102 -10.25 -0.03 25.41
C ASP A 102 -11.06 -0.22 26.70
N LYS A 103 -12.32 -0.64 26.58
CA LYS A 103 -13.22 -0.94 27.72
C LYS A 103 -13.10 -2.39 28.22
N SER A 104 -12.33 -3.22 27.54
CA SER A 104 -12.20 -4.65 27.88
C SER A 104 -11.05 -4.91 28.85
N LYS A 105 -11.05 -6.12 29.45
CA LYS A 105 -9.90 -6.62 30.23
C LYS A 105 -8.61 -6.74 29.40
N HIS A 106 -8.69 -6.67 28.09
CA HIS A 106 -7.57 -6.84 27.14
C HIS A 106 -6.95 -5.52 26.69
N ALA A 107 -7.42 -4.37 27.15
CA ALA A 107 -6.96 -3.04 26.72
C ALA A 107 -5.43 -2.80 26.83
N ASN A 108 -4.76 -3.51 27.73
CA ASN A 108 -3.33 -3.31 28.00
C ASN A 108 -2.43 -4.44 27.45
N ASN A 109 -3.00 -5.58 27.06
CA ASN A 109 -2.25 -6.76 26.64
C ASN A 109 -2.51 -7.18 25.18
N THR A 110 -3.13 -6.31 24.39
CA THR A 110 -3.43 -6.56 22.97
C THR A 110 -2.52 -5.75 22.07
N MET A 111 -1.89 -6.42 21.10
CA MET A 111 -1.24 -5.80 19.97
C MET A 111 -2.28 -5.46 18.91
N ILE A 112 -2.17 -4.29 18.31
CA ILE A 112 -3.02 -3.85 17.21
C ILE A 112 -2.16 -3.70 15.97
N VAL A 113 -2.55 -4.35 14.88
CA VAL A 113 -1.97 -4.15 13.55
C VAL A 113 -3.08 -3.71 12.62
N LEU A 114 -2.96 -2.51 12.09
CA LEU A 114 -3.91 -1.95 11.13
C LEU A 114 -3.19 -1.74 9.80
N TRP A 115 -3.77 -2.27 8.73
CA TRP A 115 -3.26 -2.09 7.36
C TRP A 115 -4.41 -2.16 6.35
N THR A 116 -4.09 -1.85 5.11
CA THR A 116 -4.92 -2.20 3.95
C THR A 116 -4.09 -2.97 2.93
N ASP A 117 -4.72 -3.79 2.10
CA ASP A 117 -4.08 -4.66 1.11
C ASP A 117 -3.52 -3.89 -0.09
N HIS A 118 -4.17 -2.80 -0.50
CA HIS A 118 -3.75 -1.93 -1.61
C HIS A 118 -4.20 -0.48 -1.38
N GLY A 119 -3.60 0.42 -2.15
CA GLY A 119 -4.03 1.81 -2.26
C GLY A 119 -5.09 2.01 -3.35
N TRP A 120 -5.30 3.27 -3.74
CA TRP A 120 -6.29 3.65 -4.74
C TRP A 120 -5.91 4.97 -5.41
N GLN A 121 -5.90 5.00 -6.75
CA GLN A 121 -5.78 6.22 -7.53
C GLN A 121 -7.15 6.84 -7.76
N LEU A 122 -7.20 8.14 -7.70
CA LEU A 122 -8.42 8.95 -7.84
C LEU A 122 -8.36 9.86 -9.07
N GLY A 123 -7.63 9.43 -10.09
CA GLY A 123 -7.40 10.13 -11.35
C GLY A 123 -5.92 10.32 -11.67
N GLU A 124 -5.02 10.20 -10.68
CA GLU A 124 -3.58 10.28 -10.93
C GLU A 124 -3.16 9.21 -11.97
N LYS A 125 -2.25 9.55 -12.88
CA LYS A 125 -1.81 8.67 -13.98
C LYS A 125 -2.97 8.20 -14.87
N ASP A 126 -3.96 9.05 -15.11
CA ASP A 126 -5.19 8.71 -15.86
C ASP A 126 -5.89 7.44 -15.38
N HIS A 127 -5.66 7.06 -14.12
CA HIS A 127 -6.17 5.82 -13.54
C HIS A 127 -7.18 6.09 -12.41
N TRP A 128 -8.22 5.27 -12.39
CA TRP A 128 -9.17 5.19 -11.29
C TRP A 128 -9.17 3.77 -10.73
N GLY A 129 -8.57 3.61 -9.54
CA GLY A 129 -8.52 2.31 -8.90
C GLY A 129 -7.14 1.86 -8.46
N LYS A 130 -6.94 0.54 -8.49
CA LYS A 130 -5.73 -0.19 -8.15
C LYS A 130 -5.17 -0.90 -9.39
N PHE A 131 -4.28 -1.86 -9.24
CA PHE A 131 -3.65 -2.63 -10.31
C PHE A 131 -2.63 -1.86 -11.16
N THR A 132 -2.01 -0.84 -10.56
CA THR A 132 -0.84 -0.17 -11.12
C THR A 132 0.38 -0.33 -10.21
N ALA A 133 1.57 -0.06 -10.75
CA ALA A 133 2.82 -0.13 -10.03
C ALA A 133 3.20 1.17 -9.32
N TRP A 134 2.41 2.24 -9.47
CA TRP A 134 2.69 3.57 -8.92
C TRP A 134 2.33 3.70 -7.43
N GLU A 135 2.85 4.74 -6.80
CA GLU A 135 2.78 4.98 -5.36
C GLU A 135 1.34 4.92 -4.79
N ARG A 136 0.36 5.50 -5.51
CA ARG A 136 -1.02 5.56 -5.02
C ARG A 136 -1.68 4.19 -4.88
N SER A 137 -1.30 3.22 -5.72
CA SER A 137 -1.79 1.84 -5.63
C SER A 137 -1.00 0.99 -4.63
N THR A 138 0.30 1.26 -4.44
CA THR A 138 1.20 0.38 -3.69
C THR A 138 1.54 0.87 -2.29
N ARG A 139 1.38 2.17 -2.01
CA ARG A 139 1.59 2.71 -0.67
C ARG A 139 0.31 2.67 0.13
N VAL A 140 0.36 1.95 1.24
CA VAL A 140 -0.79 1.69 2.12
C VAL A 140 -0.51 2.12 3.55
N PRO A 141 -1.54 2.44 4.35
CA PRO A 141 -1.39 2.56 5.79
C PRO A 141 -0.88 1.26 6.40
N LEU A 142 0.08 1.36 7.30
CA LEU A 142 0.51 0.29 8.20
C LEU A 142 0.78 0.91 9.57
N ILE A 143 -0.01 0.54 10.57
CA ILE A 143 0.12 1.02 11.94
C ILE A 143 0.25 -0.18 12.86
N ILE A 144 1.31 -0.22 13.65
CA ILE A 144 1.54 -1.27 14.65
C ILE A 144 1.61 -0.62 16.02
N THR A 145 0.72 -1.06 16.91
CA THR A 145 0.69 -0.63 18.30
C THR A 145 0.95 -1.84 19.20
N PRO A 146 2.13 -1.90 19.83
CA PRO A 146 2.46 -2.96 20.78
C PRO A 146 1.52 -2.93 22.00
N PRO A 147 1.36 -4.06 22.72
CA PRO A 147 0.65 -4.08 23.99
C PRO A 147 1.24 -3.07 24.97
N LYS A 148 0.40 -2.40 25.76
CA LYS A 148 0.89 -1.37 26.72
C LYS A 148 1.85 -1.95 27.78
N ASN A 149 1.65 -3.21 28.14
CA ASN A 149 2.44 -3.95 29.15
C ASN A 149 3.65 -4.73 28.55
N ALA A 150 3.81 -4.73 27.21
CA ALA A 150 4.90 -5.46 26.51
C ALA A 150 5.47 -4.64 25.34
N ARG A 151 5.81 -3.40 25.57
CA ARG A 151 6.39 -2.52 24.54
C ARG A 151 7.87 -2.84 24.30
N PRO A 152 8.31 -2.83 23.02
CA PRO A 152 9.72 -2.92 22.70
C PRO A 152 10.54 -1.81 23.42
N ILE A 153 11.77 -2.12 23.78
CA ILE A 153 12.70 -1.11 24.33
C ILE A 153 12.89 0.01 23.30
N GLY A 154 12.80 1.26 23.73
CA GLY A 154 12.90 2.44 22.87
C GLY A 154 11.58 2.82 22.15
N PHE A 155 10.54 1.99 22.20
CA PHE A 155 9.26 2.33 21.59
C PHE A 155 8.69 3.64 22.15
N LYS A 156 8.29 4.52 21.23
CA LYS A 156 7.58 5.76 21.55
C LYS A 156 6.31 5.84 20.72
N PRO A 157 5.15 6.07 21.33
CA PRO A 157 3.89 6.23 20.58
C PRO A 157 3.96 7.45 19.66
N ASN A 158 3.07 7.49 18.67
CA ASN A 158 2.92 8.59 17.72
C ASN A 158 4.19 8.92 16.92
N LYS A 159 5.04 7.95 16.67
CA LYS A 159 6.19 8.07 15.77
C LYS A 159 5.90 7.45 14.41
N ARG A 160 6.56 7.99 13.39
CA ARG A 160 6.50 7.48 12.01
C ARG A 160 7.89 7.10 11.54
N SER A 161 7.99 5.95 10.89
CA SER A 161 9.14 5.62 10.06
C SER A 161 8.86 6.01 8.61
N HIS A 162 9.88 6.53 7.93
CA HIS A 162 9.85 6.82 6.49
C HIS A 162 10.58 5.74 5.68
N LYS A 163 10.89 4.63 6.30
CA LYS A 163 11.49 3.48 5.62
C LYS A 163 10.44 2.77 4.78
N ALA A 164 10.84 2.29 3.61
CA ALA A 164 9.98 1.45 2.80
C ALA A 164 9.91 0.05 3.43
N VAL A 165 8.70 -0.37 3.78
CA VAL A 165 8.42 -1.68 4.39
C VAL A 165 7.34 -2.40 3.58
N SER A 166 7.32 -3.72 3.65
CA SER A 166 6.35 -4.55 2.94
C SER A 166 5.28 -5.08 3.89
N LEU A 167 4.09 -5.41 3.38
CA LEU A 167 3.11 -6.18 4.15
C LEU A 167 3.59 -7.59 4.49
N LEU A 168 4.58 -8.13 3.76
CA LEU A 168 5.28 -9.38 4.12
C LEU A 168 5.99 -9.28 5.48
N ASP A 169 6.37 -8.07 5.90
CA ASP A 169 7.06 -7.81 7.16
C ASP A 169 6.13 -7.91 8.38
N VAL A 170 4.80 -7.91 8.18
CA VAL A 170 3.83 -7.98 9.27
C VAL A 170 3.93 -9.31 10.02
N TYR A 171 3.95 -10.43 9.29
CA TYR A 171 3.97 -11.75 9.92
C TYR A 171 5.22 -12.01 10.76
N PRO A 172 6.47 -11.82 10.27
CA PRO A 172 7.66 -11.94 11.09
C PRO A 172 7.71 -10.95 12.26
N THR A 173 7.11 -9.75 12.12
CA THR A 173 7.00 -8.79 13.22
C THR A 173 6.09 -9.30 14.34
N VAL A 174 4.96 -9.90 13.97
CA VAL A 174 4.03 -10.50 14.95
C VAL A 174 4.70 -11.67 15.69
N ILE A 175 5.38 -12.56 14.96
CA ILE A 175 6.14 -13.67 15.56
C ILE A 175 7.16 -13.14 16.57
N ASP A 176 7.95 -12.15 16.16
CA ASP A 176 9.04 -11.59 16.99
C ASP A 176 8.47 -10.89 18.23
N MET A 177 7.40 -10.09 18.06
CA MET A 177 6.75 -9.37 19.16
C MET A 177 6.10 -10.30 20.18
N LEU A 178 5.59 -11.46 19.74
CA LEU A 178 4.95 -12.45 20.61
C LEU A 178 5.97 -13.45 21.19
N GLY A 179 7.27 -13.34 20.87
CA GLY A 179 8.31 -14.27 21.32
C GLY A 179 8.12 -15.69 20.79
N LEU A 180 7.47 -15.86 19.66
CA LEU A 180 7.25 -17.16 19.03
C LEU A 180 8.50 -17.63 18.30
N LYS A 181 8.58 -18.94 18.01
CA LYS A 181 9.69 -19.51 17.25
C LYS A 181 9.82 -18.84 15.88
N LYS A 182 11.00 -18.29 15.60
CA LYS A 182 11.32 -17.72 14.28
C LYS A 182 11.20 -18.78 13.18
N ARG A 183 10.86 -18.31 11.99
CA ARG A 183 10.76 -19.11 10.77
C ARG A 183 11.75 -18.58 9.74
N ASP A 184 12.55 -19.47 9.17
CA ASP A 184 13.59 -19.12 8.19
C ASP A 184 13.07 -19.13 6.74
N ASP A 185 11.81 -19.55 6.54
CA ASP A 185 11.14 -19.65 5.24
C ASP A 185 10.27 -18.42 4.90
N LEU A 186 10.43 -17.33 5.63
CA LEU A 186 9.71 -16.08 5.40
C LEU A 186 10.55 -15.07 4.62
N ASP A 187 9.96 -14.50 3.57
CA ASP A 187 10.60 -13.44 2.76
C ASP A 187 10.57 -12.07 3.44
N GLY A 188 9.65 -11.85 4.38
CA GLY A 188 9.51 -10.61 5.14
C GLY A 188 10.49 -10.50 6.29
N HIS A 189 10.68 -9.28 6.79
CA HIS A 189 11.62 -8.95 7.87
C HIS A 189 10.88 -8.32 9.06
N SER A 190 11.30 -8.67 10.29
CA SER A 190 10.70 -8.08 11.48
C SER A 190 10.91 -6.56 11.55
N LEU A 191 9.84 -5.82 11.77
CA LEU A 191 9.84 -4.37 11.94
C LEU A 191 10.20 -3.94 13.38
N MET A 192 10.58 -4.87 14.26
CA MET A 192 10.95 -4.57 15.64
C MET A 192 12.06 -3.50 15.75
N PRO A 193 13.10 -3.47 14.90
CA PRO A 193 14.08 -2.37 14.91
C PRO A 193 13.44 -1.00 14.65
N LEU A 194 12.49 -0.90 13.72
CA LEU A 194 11.80 0.35 13.40
C LEU A 194 10.75 0.74 14.45
N LEU A 195 10.18 -0.22 15.16
CA LEU A 195 9.32 0.04 16.32
C LEU A 195 10.11 0.58 17.52
N SER A 196 11.35 0.15 17.68
CA SER A 196 12.27 0.65 18.72
C SER A 196 12.86 2.02 18.37
N ASP A 197 13.35 2.19 17.15
CA ASP A 197 13.81 3.49 16.59
C ASP A 197 13.30 3.65 15.15
N PRO A 198 12.35 4.55 14.89
CA PRO A 198 11.83 4.80 13.53
C PRO A 198 12.88 5.21 12.51
N ARG A 199 14.07 5.61 12.92
CA ARG A 199 15.20 5.99 12.07
C ARG A 199 16.27 4.91 11.96
N ALA A 200 16.08 3.76 12.59
CA ALA A 200 17.03 2.64 12.53
C ALA A 200 17.43 2.34 11.07
N GLU A 201 18.59 1.80 10.88
CA GLU A 201 19.04 1.34 9.57
C GLU A 201 18.08 0.28 9.03
N TRP A 202 17.71 0.42 7.75
CA TRP A 202 16.79 -0.48 7.07
C TRP A 202 17.25 -0.65 5.62
N VAL A 203 17.85 -1.77 5.34
CA VAL A 203 18.49 -2.08 4.03
C VAL A 203 17.56 -2.81 3.08
N HIS A 204 16.38 -3.19 3.56
CA HIS A 204 15.41 -3.95 2.79
C HIS A 204 14.61 -3.07 1.84
N VAL A 205 14.06 -3.68 0.82
CA VAL A 205 13.16 -3.05 -0.15
C VAL A 205 11.75 -3.55 0.06
N ALA A 206 10.76 -2.73 -0.25
CA ALA A 206 9.39 -3.18 -0.39
C ALA A 206 9.11 -3.47 -1.86
N MET A 207 8.66 -4.68 -2.17
CA MET A 207 8.31 -5.08 -3.53
C MET A 207 6.82 -5.33 -3.65
N SER A 208 6.23 -4.90 -4.75
CA SER A 208 4.86 -5.23 -5.15
C SER A 208 4.86 -5.77 -6.57
N THR A 209 3.97 -6.71 -6.84
CA THR A 209 3.79 -7.33 -8.16
C THR A 209 2.41 -7.00 -8.69
N VAL A 210 2.37 -6.51 -9.92
CA VAL A 210 1.12 -6.16 -10.61
C VAL A 210 0.98 -7.05 -11.83
N GLY A 211 0.24 -8.13 -11.66
CA GLY A 211 0.15 -9.15 -12.69
C GLY A 211 1.48 -9.88 -12.92
N ARG A 212 1.55 -10.66 -13.99
CA ARG A 212 2.71 -11.48 -14.32
C ARG A 212 3.85 -10.64 -14.87
N GLY A 213 5.05 -10.75 -14.29
CA GLY A 213 6.27 -10.13 -14.79
C GLY A 213 6.41 -8.63 -14.58
N THR A 214 5.40 -7.96 -13.99
CA THR A 214 5.49 -6.54 -13.65
C THR A 214 5.75 -6.38 -12.16
N HIS A 215 6.90 -5.80 -11.82
CA HIS A 215 7.33 -5.63 -10.43
C HIS A 215 7.78 -4.20 -10.17
N THR A 216 7.37 -3.67 -9.03
CA THR A 216 7.86 -2.38 -8.53
C THR A 216 8.57 -2.55 -7.20
N VAL A 217 9.71 -1.88 -7.06
CA VAL A 217 10.55 -1.90 -5.86
C VAL A 217 10.63 -0.50 -5.27
N ARG A 218 10.31 -0.39 -3.99
CA ARG A 218 10.41 0.84 -3.22
C ARG A 218 11.57 0.73 -2.22
N HIS A 219 12.54 1.65 -2.30
CA HIS A 219 13.66 1.73 -1.37
C HIS A 219 13.98 3.17 -1.02
N SER A 220 13.91 3.53 0.25
CA SER A 220 14.13 4.90 0.71
C SER A 220 13.29 5.90 -0.12
N ARG A 221 13.94 6.81 -0.85
CA ARG A 221 13.27 7.80 -1.70
C ARG A 221 13.00 7.33 -3.14
N TRP A 222 13.49 6.14 -3.53
CA TRP A 222 13.46 5.69 -4.92
C TRP A 222 12.37 4.65 -5.13
N ARG A 223 11.67 4.76 -6.26
CA ARG A 223 10.85 3.70 -6.83
C ARG A 223 11.42 3.30 -8.18
N TYR A 224 11.56 2.00 -8.39
CA TYR A 224 11.94 1.40 -9.66
C TYR A 224 10.89 0.38 -10.06
N THR A 225 10.42 0.44 -11.29
CA THR A 225 9.46 -0.51 -11.85
C THR A 225 10.06 -1.16 -13.09
N ARG A 226 9.88 -2.47 -13.22
CA ARG A 226 10.14 -3.23 -14.44
C ARG A 226 8.86 -3.91 -14.87
N TYR A 227 8.43 -3.65 -16.09
CA TYR A 227 7.25 -4.24 -16.71
C TYR A 227 7.58 -5.59 -17.37
N PHE A 228 6.55 -6.38 -17.67
CA PHE A 228 6.69 -7.72 -18.27
C PHE A 228 7.36 -7.68 -19.67
N ASP A 229 7.27 -6.57 -20.39
CA ASP A 229 7.89 -6.34 -21.71
C ASP A 229 9.35 -5.86 -21.60
N GLY A 230 9.87 -5.69 -20.38
CA GLY A 230 11.21 -5.23 -20.08
C GLY A 230 11.35 -3.70 -20.01
N THR A 231 10.31 -2.93 -20.31
CA THR A 231 10.34 -1.48 -20.10
C THR A 231 10.42 -1.14 -18.62
N GLN A 232 10.92 0.06 -18.28
CA GLN A 232 11.30 0.40 -16.93
C GLN A 232 10.93 1.84 -16.60
N GLU A 233 10.75 2.12 -15.30
CA GLU A 233 10.56 3.45 -14.74
C GLU A 233 11.42 3.64 -13.49
N LEU A 234 11.83 4.88 -13.24
CA LEU A 234 12.53 5.29 -12.02
C LEU A 234 11.99 6.64 -11.53
N TYR A 235 11.63 6.74 -10.25
CA TYR A 235 11.12 7.97 -9.64
C TYR A 235 11.86 8.33 -8.37
N ASP A 236 12.05 9.63 -8.14
CA ASP A 236 12.68 10.21 -6.94
C ASP A 236 11.65 10.85 -6.03
N HIS A 237 11.10 10.12 -5.10
CA HIS A 237 10.04 10.61 -4.19
C HIS A 237 10.45 11.75 -3.24
N LYS A 238 11.73 12.09 -3.16
CA LYS A 238 12.18 13.27 -2.42
C LYS A 238 11.82 14.56 -3.16
N ASN A 239 11.94 14.53 -4.49
CA ASN A 239 11.75 15.70 -5.36
C ASN A 239 10.43 15.62 -6.15
N ASP A 240 9.96 14.41 -6.43
CA ASP A 240 8.76 14.10 -7.19
C ASP A 240 7.90 13.02 -6.47
N PRO A 241 7.16 13.39 -5.44
CA PRO A 241 6.32 12.45 -4.69
C PRO A 241 5.10 11.95 -5.47
N ASN A 242 4.81 12.53 -6.63
CA ASN A 242 3.67 12.17 -7.47
C ASN A 242 4.07 11.34 -8.69
N GLU A 243 5.36 11.08 -8.89
CA GLU A 243 5.87 10.26 -10.00
C GLU A 243 5.56 10.85 -11.39
N TRP A 244 5.71 12.18 -11.53
CA TRP A 244 5.44 12.89 -12.77
C TRP A 244 6.61 12.83 -13.77
N THR A 245 7.83 12.55 -13.30
CA THR A 245 9.02 12.53 -14.14
C THR A 245 9.74 11.21 -14.04
N ASN A 246 9.74 10.46 -15.14
CA ASN A 246 10.47 9.18 -15.25
C ASN A 246 11.97 9.43 -15.50
N LEU A 247 12.80 9.08 -14.52
CA LEU A 247 14.25 9.27 -14.54
C LEU A 247 15.02 8.05 -15.09
N ILE A 248 14.36 7.09 -15.73
CA ILE A 248 15.02 5.86 -16.19
C ILE A 248 16.12 6.12 -17.23
N GLY A 249 15.97 7.17 -18.01
CA GLY A 249 16.95 7.60 -19.02
C GLY A 249 18.12 8.44 -18.48
N ASP A 250 18.13 8.78 -17.19
CA ASP A 250 19.20 9.58 -16.60
C ASP A 250 20.49 8.75 -16.41
N PRO A 251 21.59 9.05 -17.14
CA PRO A 251 22.83 8.29 -17.03
C PRO A 251 23.47 8.35 -15.65
N GLU A 252 23.22 9.41 -14.87
CA GLU A 252 23.73 9.53 -13.51
C GLU A 252 23.07 8.50 -12.56
N ARG A 253 21.92 7.95 -12.94
CA ARG A 253 21.17 6.95 -12.17
C ARG A 253 21.43 5.51 -12.58
N ALA A 254 22.24 5.26 -13.62
CA ALA A 254 22.48 3.93 -14.16
C ALA A 254 22.92 2.89 -13.09
N ASN A 255 23.79 3.29 -12.13
CA ASN A 255 24.21 2.40 -11.05
C ASN A 255 23.08 2.09 -10.06
N LEU A 256 22.23 3.07 -9.77
CA LEU A 256 21.05 2.90 -8.93
C LEU A 256 20.03 1.96 -9.60
N VAL A 257 19.74 2.17 -10.88
CA VAL A 257 18.86 1.29 -11.67
C VAL A 257 19.38 -0.15 -11.63
N ARG A 258 20.68 -0.35 -11.91
CA ARG A 258 21.32 -1.68 -11.84
C ARG A 258 21.19 -2.33 -10.46
N TRP A 259 21.32 -1.56 -9.39
CA TRP A 259 21.18 -2.07 -8.04
C TRP A 259 19.73 -2.45 -7.71
N LEU A 260 18.75 -1.59 -8.07
CA LEU A 260 17.33 -1.84 -7.83
C LEU A 260 16.82 -3.01 -8.68
N SER A 261 17.25 -3.12 -9.94
CA SER A 261 16.83 -4.21 -10.83
C SER A 261 17.21 -5.59 -10.30
N LYS A 262 18.35 -5.70 -9.60
CA LYS A 262 18.78 -6.94 -8.94
C LYS A 262 17.91 -7.35 -7.74
N LYS A 263 17.03 -6.45 -7.26
CA LYS A 263 16.06 -6.76 -6.19
C LYS A 263 14.79 -7.43 -6.70
N ILE A 264 14.55 -7.35 -8.00
CA ILE A 264 13.43 -8.03 -8.66
C ILE A 264 13.85 -9.47 -8.96
N PRO A 265 13.03 -10.47 -8.60
CA PRO A 265 13.30 -11.86 -8.91
C PRO A 265 13.48 -12.10 -10.41
N GLU A 266 14.33 -13.05 -10.78
CA GLU A 266 14.36 -13.53 -12.16
C GLU A 266 13.11 -14.38 -12.44
N ASP A 267 12.41 -14.09 -13.54
CA ASP A 267 11.16 -14.76 -13.94
C ASP A 267 11.36 -16.23 -14.40
N LYS A 268 12.30 -16.95 -13.82
CA LYS A 268 12.60 -18.35 -14.19
C LYS A 268 11.39 -19.29 -14.00
N ILE A 269 10.56 -19.00 -13.02
CA ILE A 269 9.36 -19.80 -12.72
C ILE A 269 8.30 -19.66 -13.81
N TYR A 270 8.23 -18.52 -14.50
CA TYR A 270 7.18 -18.24 -15.49
C TYR A 270 7.45 -18.84 -16.87
N ARG A 271 8.71 -19.12 -17.23
CA ARG A 271 9.06 -19.77 -18.52
C ARG A 271 8.67 -21.25 -18.59
N SER A 272 8.47 -21.91 -17.45
CA SER A 272 8.11 -23.33 -17.41
C SER A 272 6.61 -23.59 -17.61
N GLU A 273 5.74 -22.62 -17.31
CA GLU A 273 4.28 -22.77 -17.46
C GLU A 273 3.79 -22.47 -18.87
N GLU A 274 4.43 -21.56 -19.59
CA GLU A 274 4.09 -21.29 -21.01
C GLU A 274 4.25 -22.51 -21.91
N ARG A 275 5.12 -23.46 -21.54
CA ARG A 275 5.29 -24.73 -22.28
C ARG A 275 4.18 -25.76 -22.00
N ARG A 276 3.35 -25.54 -20.97
CA ARG A 276 2.27 -26.49 -20.61
C ARG A 276 0.91 -26.11 -21.20
N VAL A 277 0.71 -24.87 -21.62
CA VAL A 277 -0.56 -24.40 -22.18
C VAL A 277 -0.61 -24.49 -23.71
N GLY A 278 0.49 -24.84 -24.35
CA GLY A 278 0.63 -24.96 -25.82
C GLY A 278 0.69 -26.39 -26.35
N LYS A 279 0.07 -27.38 -25.67
CA LYS A 279 -0.10 -28.75 -26.20
C LYS A 279 -1.56 -29.18 -26.10
#